data_ccaf2b35332bcea426ff1b74140792ee
#
_entry.id   ccaf2b35332bcea426ff1b74140792ee
#
_cell.length_a   1.000
_cell.length_b   1.000
_cell.length_c   1.000
_cell.angle_alpha   90.00
_cell.angle_beta   90.00
_cell.angle_gamma   90.00
#
_symmetry.space_group_name_H-M   'P 1'
#
loop_
_entity.id
_entity.type
_entity.pdbx_description
1 polymer ?
#
loop_
_entity_poly.entity_id
_entity_poly.type
_entity_poly.pdbx_seq_one_letter_code
_entity_poly.pdbx_strand_id
1 'polypeptide(L)'
;MVGGSESAFNRVKPLFELMGKNITLVGDVGAGQTTKVANQIIVALTIEAVGEALLFASKAGADPAKVREALMGGFASSRILEVHGERMIKRTFDPGFRIELHQKDLSLALSGARALNLSLPNTATTQELFNAAAALGGKGWDHSGLVRVLEHLAGHQVAKA
;
A
#
# COMPACT_ATOMS: atom_id res chain seq x y z
N MET A 1 13.58 -9.88 2.08
CA MET A 1 14.50 -8.89 1.46
C MET A 1 15.67 -8.72 2.41
N VAL A 2 16.88 -9.08 1.99
CA VAL A 2 18.09 -9.10 2.84
C VAL A 2 19.15 -8.21 2.19
N GLY A 3 19.84 -7.38 2.99
CA GLY A 3 20.99 -6.60 2.57
C GLY A 3 22.23 -7.05 3.37
N GLY A 4 23.34 -7.25 2.70
CA GLY A 4 24.60 -7.69 3.30
C GLY A 4 25.51 -8.39 2.31
N SER A 5 26.70 -8.82 2.77
CA SER A 5 27.59 -9.60 1.92
C SER A 5 27.00 -10.98 1.59
N GLU A 6 27.30 -11.49 0.41
CA GLU A 6 26.88 -12.83 -0.02
C GLU A 6 27.35 -13.94 0.95
N SER A 7 28.56 -13.81 1.44
CA SER A 7 29.13 -14.75 2.44
C SER A 7 28.31 -14.78 3.73
N ALA A 8 27.96 -13.61 4.28
CA ALA A 8 27.10 -13.53 5.47
C ALA A 8 25.69 -14.08 5.19
N PHE A 9 25.12 -13.71 4.04
CA PHE A 9 23.81 -14.20 3.61
C PHE A 9 23.74 -15.72 3.54
N ASN A 10 24.73 -16.35 2.88
CA ASN A 10 24.78 -17.80 2.72
C ASN A 10 24.90 -18.53 4.07
N ARG A 11 25.61 -17.96 5.04
CA ARG A 11 25.73 -18.52 6.40
C ARG A 11 24.39 -18.52 7.16
N VAL A 12 23.56 -17.50 6.99
CA VAL A 12 22.30 -17.34 7.74
C VAL A 12 21.07 -17.78 6.94
N LYS A 13 21.22 -18.06 5.64
CA LYS A 13 20.12 -18.49 4.77
C LYS A 13 19.31 -19.66 5.31
N PRO A 14 19.89 -20.72 5.89
CA PRO A 14 19.11 -21.82 6.48
C PRO A 14 18.15 -21.37 7.59
N LEU A 15 18.51 -20.31 8.35
CA LEU A 15 17.62 -19.73 9.37
C LEU A 15 16.46 -18.98 8.73
N PHE A 16 16.72 -18.23 7.64
CA PHE A 16 15.66 -17.52 6.91
C PHE A 16 14.67 -18.49 6.28
N GLU A 17 15.12 -19.65 5.80
CA GLU A 17 14.27 -20.69 5.22
C GLU A 17 13.26 -21.28 6.21
N LEU A 18 13.57 -21.23 7.50
CA LEU A 18 12.64 -21.59 8.58
C LEU A 18 11.59 -20.48 8.84
N MET A 19 11.89 -19.24 8.44
CA MET A 19 11.06 -18.06 8.73
C MET A 19 10.17 -17.64 7.55
N GLY A 20 10.53 -18.03 6.33
CA GLY A 20 9.80 -17.60 5.14
C GLY A 20 10.20 -18.33 3.86
N LYS A 21 9.35 -18.19 2.83
CA LYS A 21 9.54 -18.89 1.55
C LYS A 21 10.34 -18.07 0.53
N ASN A 22 10.15 -16.75 0.52
CA ASN A 22 10.76 -15.85 -0.47
C ASN A 22 11.90 -15.08 0.18
N ILE A 23 13.12 -15.54 -0.06
CA ILE A 23 14.34 -14.99 0.54
C ILE A 23 15.23 -14.48 -0.59
N THR A 24 15.43 -13.18 -0.64
CA THR A 24 16.22 -12.53 -1.71
C THR A 24 17.28 -11.65 -1.09
N LEU A 25 18.55 -11.89 -1.46
CA LEU A 25 19.63 -10.94 -1.25
C LEU A 25 19.51 -9.83 -2.30
N VAL A 26 19.26 -8.61 -1.86
CA VAL A 26 18.94 -7.48 -2.77
C VAL A 26 20.11 -6.49 -2.90
N GLY A 27 21.23 -6.76 -2.27
CA GLY A 27 22.45 -5.94 -2.33
C GLY A 27 23.15 -5.86 -1.00
N ASP A 28 24.06 -4.89 -0.86
CA ASP A 28 24.88 -4.67 0.32
C ASP A 28 24.06 -4.23 1.56
N VAL A 29 24.78 -3.95 2.65
CA VAL A 29 24.19 -3.47 3.91
C VAL A 29 23.30 -2.25 3.66
N GLY A 30 22.05 -2.30 4.14
CA GLY A 30 21.03 -1.26 3.93
C GLY A 30 20.07 -1.53 2.75
N ALA A 31 20.48 -2.32 1.72
CA ALA A 31 19.65 -2.57 0.55
C ALA A 31 18.30 -3.25 0.89
N GLY A 32 18.27 -4.10 1.91
CA GLY A 32 17.03 -4.71 2.40
C GLY A 32 16.02 -3.69 2.90
N GLN A 33 16.47 -2.68 3.66
CA GLN A 33 15.61 -1.59 4.14
C GLN A 33 15.17 -0.68 3.00
N THR A 34 16.07 -0.35 2.07
CA THR A 34 15.72 0.41 0.86
C THR A 34 14.64 -0.29 0.05
N THR A 35 14.78 -1.61 -0.12
CA THR A 35 13.76 -2.42 -0.81
C THR A 35 12.42 -2.43 -0.05
N LYS A 36 12.46 -2.45 1.29
CA LYS A 36 11.23 -2.34 2.10
C LYS A 36 10.55 -0.99 1.92
N VAL A 37 11.29 0.11 1.87
CA VAL A 37 10.75 1.45 1.59
C VAL A 37 10.12 1.49 0.19
N ALA A 38 10.79 0.98 -0.83
CA ALA A 38 10.26 0.90 -2.19
C ALA A 38 8.95 0.08 -2.25
N ASN A 39 8.89 -1.05 -1.53
CA ASN A 39 7.66 -1.83 -1.41
C ASN A 39 6.52 -1.00 -0.82
N GLN A 40 6.76 -0.22 0.23
CA GLN A 40 5.71 0.58 0.88
C GLN A 40 5.21 1.71 -0.02
N ILE A 41 6.06 2.30 -0.84
CA ILE A 41 5.65 3.25 -1.88
C ILE A 41 4.66 2.57 -2.82
N ILE A 42 5.02 1.43 -3.41
CA ILE A 42 4.16 0.71 -4.36
C ILE A 42 2.82 0.32 -3.70
N VAL A 43 2.85 -0.20 -2.49
CA VAL A 43 1.65 -0.61 -1.76
C VAL A 43 0.72 0.58 -1.52
N ALA A 44 1.25 1.72 -1.04
CA ALA A 44 0.46 2.91 -0.76
C ALA A 44 -0.21 3.48 -2.00
N LEU A 45 0.59 3.68 -3.08
CA LEU A 45 0.09 4.24 -4.33
C LEU A 45 -0.91 3.31 -5.01
N THR A 46 -0.71 2.00 -4.90
CA THR A 46 -1.67 1.03 -5.46
C THR A 46 -2.98 1.00 -4.66
N ILE A 47 -2.94 1.16 -3.34
CA ILE A 47 -4.16 1.29 -2.50
C ILE A 47 -4.95 2.54 -2.92
N GLU A 48 -4.26 3.66 -3.09
CA GLU A 48 -4.85 4.92 -3.52
C GLU A 48 -5.50 4.78 -4.90
N ALA A 49 -4.76 4.27 -5.90
CA ALA A 49 -5.25 4.07 -7.27
C ALA A 49 -6.45 3.12 -7.34
N VAL A 50 -6.44 2.02 -6.56
CA VAL A 50 -7.58 1.09 -6.45
C VAL A 50 -8.79 1.80 -5.83
N GLY A 51 -8.58 2.62 -4.80
CA GLY A 51 -9.63 3.42 -4.17
C GLY A 51 -10.30 4.39 -5.15
N GLU A 52 -9.51 5.17 -5.90
CA GLU A 52 -10.01 6.09 -6.93
C GLU A 52 -10.76 5.34 -8.05
N ALA A 53 -10.18 4.25 -8.55
CA ALA A 53 -10.80 3.47 -9.63
C ALA A 53 -12.16 2.90 -9.24
N LEU A 54 -12.28 2.30 -8.04
CA LEU A 54 -13.53 1.75 -7.56
C LEU A 54 -14.56 2.85 -7.25
N LEU A 55 -14.10 3.98 -6.70
CA LEU A 55 -14.95 5.13 -6.43
C LEU A 55 -15.50 5.74 -7.71
N PHE A 56 -14.64 5.94 -8.72
CA PHE A 56 -15.03 6.42 -10.05
C PHE A 56 -16.08 5.50 -10.68
N ALA A 57 -15.81 4.20 -10.71
CA ALA A 57 -16.69 3.21 -11.31
C ALA A 57 -18.06 3.17 -10.61
N SER A 58 -18.07 3.17 -9.28
CA SER A 58 -19.30 3.21 -8.47
C SER A 58 -20.11 4.49 -8.72
N LYS A 59 -19.46 5.65 -8.75
CA LYS A 59 -20.14 6.93 -9.01
C LYS A 59 -20.69 7.02 -10.43
N ALA A 60 -20.07 6.33 -11.39
CA ALA A 60 -20.55 6.19 -12.77
C ALA A 60 -21.68 5.14 -12.92
N GLY A 61 -22.09 4.49 -11.84
CA GLY A 61 -23.19 3.52 -11.81
C GLY A 61 -22.80 2.07 -12.07
N ALA A 62 -21.50 1.76 -12.16
CA ALA A 62 -21.04 0.38 -12.28
C ALA A 62 -20.97 -0.31 -10.91
N ASP A 63 -21.25 -1.62 -10.88
CA ASP A 63 -21.10 -2.44 -9.68
C ASP A 63 -19.60 -2.62 -9.35
N PRO A 64 -19.10 -2.09 -8.22
CA PRO A 64 -17.66 -2.15 -7.90
C PRO A 64 -17.15 -3.58 -7.70
N ALA A 65 -17.98 -4.53 -7.31
CA ALA A 65 -17.57 -5.93 -7.18
C ALA A 65 -17.30 -6.55 -8.56
N LYS A 66 -18.19 -6.32 -9.54
CA LYS A 66 -18.02 -6.76 -10.93
C LYS A 66 -16.85 -6.05 -11.61
N VAL A 67 -16.69 -4.75 -11.34
CA VAL A 67 -15.51 -4.00 -11.84
C VAL A 67 -14.22 -4.59 -11.33
N ARG A 68 -14.13 -4.85 -10.01
CA ARG A 68 -12.96 -5.50 -9.42
C ARG A 68 -12.71 -6.88 -10.06
N GLU A 69 -13.73 -7.71 -10.22
CA GLU A 69 -13.62 -9.04 -10.84
C GLU A 69 -13.05 -8.93 -12.27
N ALA A 70 -13.59 -8.04 -13.09
CA ALA A 70 -13.11 -7.82 -14.45
C ALA A 70 -11.65 -7.35 -14.49
N LEU A 71 -11.27 -6.41 -13.63
CA LEU A 71 -9.90 -5.87 -13.58
C LEU A 71 -8.88 -6.89 -13.09
N MET A 72 -9.29 -7.87 -12.27
CA MET A 72 -8.41 -8.96 -11.82
C MET A 72 -7.90 -9.84 -12.96
N GLY A 73 -8.59 -9.89 -14.08
CA GLY A 73 -8.18 -10.66 -15.28
C GLY A 73 -7.20 -9.92 -16.20
N GLY A 74 -6.86 -8.66 -15.94
CA GLY A 74 -6.04 -7.81 -16.82
C GLY A 74 -4.79 -7.25 -16.16
N PHE A 75 -4.13 -6.33 -16.85
CA PHE A 75 -2.89 -5.68 -16.41
C PHE A 75 -3.04 -4.85 -15.12
N ALA A 76 -4.25 -4.42 -14.80
CA ALA A 76 -4.54 -3.73 -13.53
C ALA A 76 -4.53 -4.67 -12.32
N SER A 77 -4.40 -5.98 -12.53
CA SER A 77 -4.38 -6.97 -11.47
C SER A 77 -3.21 -6.74 -10.50
N SER A 78 -3.48 -6.84 -9.22
CA SER A 78 -2.48 -6.78 -8.16
C SER A 78 -3.00 -7.45 -6.90
N ARG A 79 -2.07 -7.87 -6.02
CA ARG A 79 -2.46 -8.37 -4.69
C ARG A 79 -3.23 -7.30 -3.88
N ILE A 80 -2.98 -6.03 -4.16
CA ILE A 80 -3.70 -4.91 -3.55
C ILE A 80 -5.14 -4.85 -4.05
N LEU A 81 -5.38 -4.91 -5.35
CA LEU A 81 -6.74 -4.97 -5.92
C LEU A 81 -7.50 -6.19 -5.41
N GLU A 82 -6.81 -7.34 -5.31
CA GLU A 82 -7.41 -8.57 -4.81
C GLU A 82 -7.87 -8.46 -3.35
N VAL A 83 -6.98 -8.05 -2.44
CA VAL A 83 -7.24 -8.07 -0.99
C VAL A 83 -7.90 -6.76 -0.51
N HIS A 84 -7.30 -5.63 -0.86
CA HIS A 84 -7.74 -4.33 -0.35
C HIS A 84 -8.92 -3.76 -1.14
N GLY A 85 -9.03 -4.04 -2.43
CA GLY A 85 -10.22 -3.74 -3.22
C GLY A 85 -11.45 -4.46 -2.66
N GLU A 86 -11.31 -5.71 -2.25
CA GLU A 86 -12.40 -6.44 -1.59
C GLU A 86 -12.79 -5.82 -0.24
N ARG A 87 -11.80 -5.42 0.59
CA ARG A 87 -12.04 -4.73 1.87
C ARG A 87 -12.79 -3.41 1.69
N MET A 88 -12.42 -2.63 0.67
CA MET A 88 -13.09 -1.37 0.32
C MET A 88 -14.56 -1.58 -0.02
N ILE A 89 -14.86 -2.62 -0.81
CA ILE A 89 -16.22 -2.97 -1.22
C ILE A 89 -17.03 -3.54 -0.03
N LYS A 90 -16.44 -4.42 0.77
CA LYS A 90 -17.08 -5.04 1.95
C LYS A 90 -17.11 -4.12 3.17
N ARG A 91 -16.51 -2.95 3.11
CA ARG A 91 -16.42 -1.99 4.23
C ARG A 91 -15.72 -2.55 5.47
N THR A 92 -14.78 -3.49 5.31
CA THR A 92 -14.06 -4.16 6.40
C THR A 92 -12.68 -3.54 6.61
N PHE A 93 -12.56 -2.64 7.59
CA PHE A 93 -11.35 -1.87 7.86
C PHE A 93 -10.66 -2.25 9.18
N ASP A 94 -10.94 -3.45 9.69
CA ASP A 94 -10.17 -4.01 10.81
C ASP A 94 -8.71 -4.23 10.37
N PRO A 95 -7.71 -3.77 11.14
CA PRO A 95 -6.36 -3.60 10.62
C PRO A 95 -5.62 -4.92 10.42
N GLY A 96 -5.27 -5.24 9.17
CA GLY A 96 -4.13 -6.09 8.84
C GLY A 96 -2.82 -5.28 8.89
N PHE A 97 -2.86 -4.02 8.45
CA PHE A 97 -1.76 -3.06 8.56
C PHE A 97 -2.35 -1.64 8.75
N ARG A 98 -2.05 -1.01 9.90
CA ARG A 98 -2.69 0.25 10.29
C ARG A 98 -2.20 1.44 9.47
N ILE A 99 -3.09 2.41 9.26
CA ILE A 99 -2.80 3.70 8.62
C ILE A 99 -1.59 4.38 9.26
N GLU A 100 -1.53 4.49 10.59
CA GLU A 100 -0.39 5.14 11.27
C GLU A 100 0.98 4.54 10.94
N LEU A 101 1.03 3.21 10.70
CA LEU A 101 2.27 2.53 10.32
C LEU A 101 2.65 2.85 8.88
N HIS A 102 1.67 2.98 7.99
CA HIS A 102 1.92 3.36 6.60
C HIS A 102 2.33 4.83 6.49
N GLN A 103 1.73 5.73 7.29
CA GLN A 103 2.18 7.13 7.40
C GLN A 103 3.67 7.20 7.76
N LYS A 104 4.08 6.45 8.77
CA LYS A 104 5.50 6.36 9.17
C LYS A 104 6.37 5.88 8.00
N ASP A 105 5.94 4.84 7.28
CA ASP A 105 6.71 4.27 6.17
C ASP A 105 6.87 5.26 5.00
N LEU A 106 5.82 5.99 4.64
CA LEU A 106 5.89 7.03 3.62
C LEU A 106 6.72 8.25 4.07
N SER A 107 6.65 8.60 5.36
CA SER A 107 7.52 9.64 5.93
C SER A 107 9.01 9.28 5.80
N LEU A 108 9.37 8.00 6.01
CA LEU A 108 10.73 7.50 5.78
C LEU A 108 11.10 7.58 4.29
N ALA A 109 10.18 7.22 3.39
CA ALA A 109 10.40 7.31 1.95
C ALA A 109 10.68 8.75 1.50
N LEU A 110 9.85 9.70 1.93
CA LEU A 110 9.99 11.12 1.58
C LEU A 110 11.24 11.76 2.22
N SER A 111 11.60 11.35 3.44
CA SER A 111 12.85 11.79 4.08
C SER A 111 14.08 11.27 3.31
N GLY A 112 14.07 9.99 2.94
CA GLY A 112 15.13 9.41 2.11
C GLY A 112 15.23 10.07 0.74
N ALA A 113 14.10 10.33 0.10
CA ALA A 113 14.04 11.03 -1.19
C ALA A 113 14.68 12.43 -1.11
N ARG A 114 14.38 13.20 -0.05
CA ARG A 114 15.01 14.52 0.19
C ARG A 114 16.52 14.41 0.34
N ALA A 115 17.01 13.41 1.09
CA ALA A 115 18.45 13.20 1.28
C ALA A 115 19.18 12.81 -0.04
N LEU A 116 18.45 12.21 -0.98
CA LEU A 116 18.96 11.81 -2.30
C LEU A 116 18.68 12.84 -3.40
N ASN A 117 18.10 14.00 -3.08
CA ASN A 117 17.61 14.98 -4.05
C ASN A 117 16.66 14.37 -5.10
N LEU A 118 15.82 13.43 -4.68
CA LEU A 118 14.85 12.72 -5.52
C LEU A 118 13.45 13.28 -5.29
N SER A 119 12.70 13.51 -6.36
CA SER A 119 11.29 13.91 -6.30
C SER A 119 10.38 12.67 -6.36
N LEU A 120 9.45 12.56 -5.42
CA LEU A 120 8.42 11.52 -5.34
C LEU A 120 7.03 12.16 -5.21
N PRO A 121 6.51 12.82 -6.26
CA PRO A 121 5.29 13.64 -6.16
C PRO A 121 4.06 12.81 -5.76
N ASN A 122 3.84 11.65 -6.34
CA ASN A 122 2.68 10.82 -6.02
C ASN A 122 2.77 10.24 -4.59
N THR A 123 3.97 9.90 -4.12
CA THR A 123 4.19 9.48 -2.73
C THR A 123 3.84 10.61 -1.75
N ALA A 124 4.20 11.85 -2.08
CA ALA A 124 3.86 13.01 -1.25
C ALA A 124 2.33 13.22 -1.21
N THR A 125 1.66 13.18 -2.35
CA THR A 125 0.19 13.28 -2.42
C THR A 125 -0.49 12.16 -1.61
N THR A 126 -0.06 10.92 -1.78
CA THR A 126 -0.61 9.78 -1.05
C THR A 126 -0.36 9.90 0.46
N GLN A 127 0.82 10.41 0.87
CA GLN A 127 1.09 10.70 2.28
C GLN A 127 0.07 11.68 2.87
N GLU A 128 -0.31 12.74 2.14
CA GLU A 128 -1.32 13.70 2.61
C GLU A 128 -2.71 13.07 2.71
N LEU A 129 -3.06 12.15 1.83
CA LEU A 129 -4.32 11.38 1.96
C LEU A 129 -4.30 10.49 3.22
N PHE A 130 -3.18 9.84 3.55
CA PHE A 130 -3.03 9.11 4.82
C PHE A 130 -3.10 10.04 6.04
N ASN A 131 -2.55 11.25 5.95
CA ASN A 131 -2.66 12.27 7.00
C ASN A 131 -4.13 12.69 7.20
N ALA A 132 -4.87 12.90 6.11
CA ALA A 132 -6.30 13.19 6.16
C ALA A 132 -7.09 12.01 6.77
N ALA A 133 -6.77 10.76 6.44
CA ALA A 133 -7.39 9.59 7.06
C ALA A 133 -7.18 9.56 8.58
N ALA A 134 -5.97 9.88 9.03
CA ALA A 134 -5.66 9.97 10.45
C ALA A 134 -6.45 11.10 11.15
N ALA A 135 -6.60 12.27 10.49
CA ALA A 135 -7.38 13.41 10.98
C ALA A 135 -8.88 13.07 11.09
N LEU A 136 -9.41 12.19 10.23
CA LEU A 136 -10.77 11.66 10.31
C LEU A 136 -10.95 10.55 11.38
N GLY A 137 -9.95 10.36 12.25
CA GLY A 137 -9.98 9.34 13.31
C GLY A 137 -9.51 7.95 12.86
N GLY A 138 -8.97 7.83 11.66
CA GLY A 138 -8.64 6.56 11.01
C GLY A 138 -7.25 6.00 11.31
N LYS A 139 -6.50 6.50 12.29
CA LYS A 139 -5.14 5.99 12.60
C LYS A 139 -5.09 4.47 12.77
N GLY A 140 -6.09 3.91 13.43
CA GLY A 140 -6.20 2.49 13.72
C GLY A 140 -6.85 1.66 12.61
N TRP A 141 -7.39 2.27 11.54
CA TRP A 141 -7.98 1.51 10.45
C TRP A 141 -6.91 0.76 9.65
N ASP A 142 -7.34 -0.31 8.98
CA ASP A 142 -6.53 -0.91 7.92
C ASP A 142 -6.20 0.14 6.85
N HIS A 143 -5.03 0.06 6.25
CA HIS A 143 -4.58 1.05 5.28
C HIS A 143 -5.46 1.13 4.02
N SER A 144 -6.26 0.10 3.73
CA SER A 144 -7.33 0.18 2.72
C SER A 144 -8.42 1.19 3.07
N GLY A 145 -8.55 1.56 4.34
CA GLY A 145 -9.42 2.63 4.82
C GLY A 145 -9.10 4.01 4.28
N LEU A 146 -7.98 4.19 3.55
CA LEU A 146 -7.69 5.39 2.76
C LEU A 146 -8.86 5.76 1.83
N VAL A 147 -9.55 4.78 1.27
CA VAL A 147 -10.72 4.99 0.42
C VAL A 147 -11.78 5.88 1.07
N ARG A 148 -11.92 5.87 2.40
CA ARG A 148 -12.90 6.70 3.13
C ARG A 148 -12.61 8.20 3.02
N VAL A 149 -11.33 8.58 2.82
CA VAL A 149 -10.95 9.97 2.53
C VAL A 149 -11.43 10.36 1.13
N LEU A 150 -11.18 9.51 0.15
CA LEU A 150 -11.61 9.74 -1.24
C LEU A 150 -13.14 9.83 -1.32
N GLU A 151 -13.85 8.95 -0.61
CA GLU A 151 -15.31 8.97 -0.48
C GLU A 151 -15.82 10.26 0.16
N HIS A 152 -15.16 10.73 1.21
CA HIS A 152 -15.50 12.00 1.87
C HIS A 152 -15.36 13.17 0.90
N LEU A 153 -14.25 13.24 0.17
CA LEU A 153 -14.00 14.28 -0.83
C LEU A 153 -15.01 14.24 -1.99
N ALA A 154 -15.44 13.05 -2.40
CA ALA A 154 -16.38 12.84 -3.49
C ALA A 154 -17.86 12.98 -3.09
N GLY A 155 -18.17 13.00 -1.78
CA GLY A 155 -19.55 12.90 -1.29
C GLY A 155 -20.26 11.63 -1.79
N HIS A 156 -19.52 10.52 -1.93
CA HIS A 156 -20.01 9.25 -2.48
C HIS A 156 -19.23 8.07 -1.91
N GLN A 157 -19.89 6.95 -1.66
CA GLN A 157 -19.25 5.73 -1.17
C GLN A 157 -19.07 4.72 -2.29
N VAL A 158 -17.95 3.98 -2.27
CA VAL A 158 -17.69 2.87 -3.23
C VAL A 158 -18.81 1.82 -3.15
N ALA A 159 -19.22 1.47 -1.93
CA ALA A 159 -20.34 0.57 -1.68
C ALA A 159 -21.08 1.01 -0.42
N LYS A 160 -22.38 0.71 -0.35
CA LYS A 160 -23.16 0.89 0.89
C LYS A 160 -22.81 -0.21 1.88
N ALA A 161 -22.80 0.11 3.17
CA ALA A 161 -22.64 -0.85 4.25
C ALA A 161 -23.83 -1.80 4.34
#